data_3cb5c3ababbeb4a75cf031263c9fb6b5
#
_entry.id   3cb5c3ababbeb4a75cf031263c9fb6b5
#
_cell.length_a   1.000
_cell.length_b   1.000
_cell.length_c   1.000
_cell.angle_alpha   90.00
_cell.angle_beta   90.00
_cell.angle_gamma   90.00
#
_symmetry.space_group_name_H-M   'P 1'
#
loop_
_entity.id
_entity.type
_entity.pdbx_description
1 polymer ?
#
loop_
_entity_poly.entity_id
_entity_poly.type
_entity_poly.pdbx_seq_one_letter_code
_entity_poly.pdbx_strand_id
1 'polypeptide(L)'
;KEKIEAAKKLDPVKGLETCLMVKEEMAALGSRLGEFISLKASVNTSDSKTNDMGARYDRIAANQTAANVAFCKYVASIENLDQVIAQSSLLTEYNYYLTEIKKDAAHMLSDDMEDLIAHMDITGGGAWGKLFDYLTSTLKVDYEGEVITLPAVRNLATSEDKEVRKKAYEAELASYDKIADSIAFALNNIKGQVSMLSEKKGYESPLAMTLE
;
A
#
# COMPACT_ATOMS: atom_id res chain seq x y z
N LYS A 1 -15.73 -12.33 2.85
CA LYS A 1 -15.56 -13.46 3.78
C LYS A 1 -16.58 -14.56 3.49
N GLU A 2 -17.90 -14.29 3.48
CA GLU A 2 -18.95 -15.30 3.24
C GLU A 2 -18.75 -16.10 1.94
N LYS A 3 -18.38 -15.44 0.83
CA LYS A 3 -18.08 -16.11 -0.45
C LYS A 3 -16.90 -17.07 -0.34
N ILE A 4 -15.88 -16.74 0.45
CA ILE A 4 -14.71 -17.61 0.68
C ILE A 4 -15.12 -18.84 1.52
N GLU A 5 -15.93 -18.63 2.56
CA GLU A 5 -16.44 -19.75 3.36
C GLU A 5 -17.38 -20.68 2.54
N ALA A 6 -18.09 -20.14 1.58
CA ALA A 6 -18.85 -20.94 0.62
C ALA A 6 -17.93 -21.69 -0.35
N ALA A 7 -16.88 -21.05 -0.83
CA ALA A 7 -15.90 -21.64 -1.75
C ALA A 7 -15.11 -22.82 -1.12
N LYS A 8 -14.82 -22.76 0.18
CA LYS A 8 -14.18 -23.86 0.94
C LYS A 8 -14.99 -25.18 0.92
N LYS A 9 -16.28 -25.09 0.64
CA LYS A 9 -17.18 -26.27 0.56
C LYS A 9 -17.22 -26.89 -0.84
N LEU A 10 -16.62 -26.24 -1.82
CA LEU A 10 -16.52 -26.72 -3.19
C LEU A 10 -15.29 -27.59 -3.35
N ASP A 11 -15.18 -28.24 -4.49
CA ASP A 11 -13.92 -28.84 -4.96
C ASP A 11 -12.83 -27.75 -4.97
N PRO A 12 -11.56 -28.04 -4.56
CA PRO A 12 -10.52 -27.04 -4.45
C PRO A 12 -10.27 -26.21 -5.70
N VAL A 13 -10.37 -26.82 -6.90
CA VAL A 13 -10.20 -26.09 -8.17
C VAL A 13 -11.28 -25.03 -8.31
N LYS A 14 -12.55 -25.43 -8.21
CA LYS A 14 -13.70 -24.51 -8.32
C LYS A 14 -13.72 -23.48 -7.20
N GLY A 15 -13.31 -23.88 -6.01
CA GLY A 15 -13.21 -22.98 -4.85
C GLY A 15 -12.21 -21.86 -5.10
N LEU A 16 -10.99 -22.18 -5.57
CA LEU A 16 -9.98 -21.19 -5.90
C LEU A 16 -10.39 -20.30 -7.06
N GLU A 17 -10.90 -20.88 -8.16
CA GLU A 17 -11.41 -20.10 -9.31
C GLU A 17 -12.47 -19.09 -8.87
N THR A 18 -13.45 -19.52 -8.06
CA THR A 18 -14.51 -18.64 -7.55
C THR A 18 -13.92 -17.48 -6.72
N CYS A 19 -12.94 -17.78 -5.87
CA CYS A 19 -12.28 -16.77 -5.04
C CYS A 19 -11.50 -15.77 -5.90
N LEU A 20 -10.73 -16.25 -6.89
CA LEU A 20 -9.94 -15.40 -7.77
C LEU A 20 -10.81 -14.46 -8.60
N MET A 21 -11.87 -14.98 -9.23
CA MET A 21 -12.81 -14.15 -10.01
C MET A 21 -13.42 -13.01 -9.17
N VAL A 22 -13.81 -13.31 -7.92
CA VAL A 22 -14.32 -12.27 -7.01
C VAL A 22 -13.25 -11.27 -6.64
N LYS A 23 -12.00 -11.72 -6.43
CA LYS A 23 -10.87 -10.82 -6.14
C LYS A 23 -10.55 -9.92 -7.31
N GLU A 24 -10.56 -10.43 -8.54
CA GLU A 24 -10.37 -9.63 -9.76
C GLU A 24 -11.43 -8.53 -9.89
N GLU A 25 -12.71 -8.89 -9.73
CA GLU A 25 -13.80 -7.92 -9.79
C GLU A 25 -13.63 -6.81 -8.74
N MET A 26 -13.31 -7.20 -7.50
CA MET A 26 -13.09 -6.25 -6.42
C MET A 26 -11.84 -5.39 -6.65
N ALA A 27 -10.76 -5.97 -7.18
CA ALA A 27 -9.55 -5.24 -7.51
C ALA A 27 -9.80 -4.20 -8.61
N ALA A 28 -10.53 -4.57 -9.66
CA ALA A 28 -10.88 -3.64 -10.74
C ALA A 28 -11.73 -2.46 -10.27
N LEU A 29 -12.69 -2.69 -9.39
CA LEU A 29 -13.51 -1.63 -8.79
C LEU A 29 -12.70 -0.75 -7.84
N GLY A 30 -11.88 -1.39 -6.99
CA GLY A 30 -11.02 -0.71 -6.02
C GLY A 30 -9.98 0.17 -6.71
N SER A 31 -9.31 -0.35 -7.74
CA SER A 31 -8.32 0.41 -8.53
C SER A 31 -8.94 1.66 -9.15
N ARG A 32 -10.08 1.53 -9.83
CA ARG A 32 -10.77 2.68 -10.46
C ARG A 32 -11.11 3.78 -9.45
N LEU A 33 -11.62 3.40 -8.27
CA LEU A 33 -11.98 4.37 -7.24
C LEU A 33 -10.73 4.99 -6.60
N GLY A 34 -9.73 4.17 -6.29
CA GLY A 34 -8.47 4.60 -5.70
C GLY A 34 -7.71 5.55 -6.61
N GLU A 35 -7.59 5.22 -7.90
CA GLU A 35 -6.96 6.08 -8.91
C GLU A 35 -7.69 7.42 -9.06
N PHE A 36 -9.03 7.40 -9.11
CA PHE A 36 -9.82 8.63 -9.18
C PHE A 36 -9.54 9.55 -7.98
N ILE A 37 -9.52 8.99 -6.76
CA ILE A 37 -9.23 9.75 -5.54
C ILE A 37 -7.80 10.28 -5.57
N SER A 38 -6.84 9.45 -5.94
CA SER A 38 -5.42 9.82 -6.02
C SER A 38 -5.17 10.94 -7.02
N LEU A 39 -5.74 10.83 -8.22
CA LEU A 39 -5.61 11.87 -9.24
C LEU A 39 -6.25 13.20 -8.82
N LYS A 40 -7.41 13.16 -8.15
CA LYS A 40 -8.00 14.38 -7.59
C LYS A 40 -7.13 14.98 -6.48
N ALA A 41 -6.60 14.17 -5.59
CA ALA A 41 -5.73 14.62 -4.52
C ALA A 41 -4.43 15.23 -5.06
N SER A 42 -3.86 14.69 -6.15
CA SER A 42 -2.65 15.24 -6.76
C SER A 42 -2.85 16.63 -7.40
N VAL A 43 -4.08 16.96 -7.78
CA VAL A 43 -4.41 18.32 -8.27
C VAL A 43 -4.61 19.31 -7.11
N ASN A 44 -5.25 18.86 -6.02
CA ASN A 44 -5.49 19.69 -4.85
C ASN A 44 -5.54 18.85 -3.56
N THR A 45 -4.42 18.79 -2.86
CA THR A 45 -4.27 18.06 -1.59
C THR A 45 -5.10 18.64 -0.45
N SER A 46 -5.57 19.89 -0.57
CA SER A 46 -6.39 20.58 0.44
C SER A 46 -7.90 20.42 0.20
N ASP A 47 -8.33 19.71 -0.84
CA ASP A 47 -9.75 19.47 -1.10
C ASP A 47 -10.35 18.52 -0.06
N SER A 48 -11.15 19.08 0.85
CA SER A 48 -11.78 18.32 1.94
C SER A 48 -12.66 17.17 1.45
N LYS A 49 -13.37 17.35 0.32
CA LYS A 49 -14.22 16.30 -0.25
C LYS A 49 -13.42 15.12 -0.75
N THR A 50 -12.29 15.38 -1.39
CA THR A 50 -11.37 14.33 -1.86
C THR A 50 -10.75 13.61 -0.66
N ASN A 51 -10.34 14.33 0.38
CA ASN A 51 -9.80 13.75 1.60
C ASN A 51 -10.84 12.87 2.34
N ASP A 52 -12.10 13.30 2.40
CA ASP A 52 -13.19 12.51 2.96
C ASP A 52 -13.46 11.22 2.15
N MET A 53 -13.41 11.32 0.82
CA MET A 53 -13.52 10.13 -0.06
C MET A 53 -12.37 9.15 0.19
N GLY A 54 -11.14 9.65 0.31
CA GLY A 54 -9.95 8.85 0.64
C GLY A 54 -10.13 8.12 1.97
N ALA A 55 -10.53 8.82 3.02
CA ALA A 55 -10.77 8.24 4.33
C ALA A 55 -11.88 7.17 4.34
N ARG A 56 -12.91 7.31 3.50
CA ARG A 56 -13.94 6.27 3.32
C ARG A 56 -13.40 5.07 2.56
N TYR A 57 -12.61 5.30 1.53
CA TYR A 57 -11.96 4.25 0.76
C TYR A 57 -11.04 3.41 1.64
N ASP A 58 -10.18 4.04 2.46
CA ASP A 58 -9.27 3.36 3.37
C ASP A 58 -10.01 2.46 4.37
N ARG A 59 -11.14 2.94 4.91
CA ARG A 59 -11.97 2.13 5.82
C ARG A 59 -12.58 0.91 5.13
N ILE A 60 -13.01 1.06 3.88
CA ILE A 60 -13.53 -0.07 3.10
C ILE A 60 -12.40 -1.07 2.80
N ALA A 61 -11.22 -0.58 2.43
CA ALA A 61 -10.05 -1.40 2.17
C ALA A 61 -9.62 -2.17 3.42
N ALA A 62 -9.57 -1.52 4.59
CA ALA A 62 -9.28 -2.19 5.86
C ALA A 62 -10.30 -3.30 6.19
N ASN A 63 -11.59 -3.07 5.97
CA ASN A 63 -12.63 -4.10 6.18
C ASN A 63 -12.49 -5.32 5.24
N GLN A 64 -11.74 -5.21 4.15
CA GLN A 64 -11.45 -6.35 3.26
C GLN A 64 -10.34 -7.25 3.80
N THR A 65 -9.55 -6.80 4.77
CA THR A 65 -8.43 -7.56 5.32
C THR A 65 -8.87 -8.92 5.86
N ALA A 66 -9.96 -8.98 6.60
CA ALA A 66 -10.51 -10.24 7.11
C ALA A 66 -10.86 -11.26 6.00
N ALA A 67 -11.32 -10.77 4.84
CA ALA A 67 -11.56 -11.63 3.68
C ALA A 67 -10.24 -12.09 3.03
N ASN A 68 -9.26 -11.22 2.96
CA ASN A 68 -7.93 -11.55 2.43
C ASN A 68 -7.23 -12.61 3.29
N VAL A 69 -7.21 -12.42 4.60
CA VAL A 69 -6.67 -13.40 5.57
C VAL A 69 -7.36 -14.76 5.42
N ALA A 70 -8.71 -14.77 5.31
CA ALA A 70 -9.46 -16.01 5.11
C ALA A 70 -9.10 -16.71 3.79
N PHE A 71 -8.85 -15.95 2.72
CA PHE A 71 -8.40 -16.48 1.43
C PHE A 71 -6.98 -17.07 1.52
N CYS A 72 -6.03 -16.34 2.10
CA CYS A 72 -4.66 -16.83 2.26
C CYS A 72 -4.63 -18.13 3.10
N LYS A 73 -5.36 -18.19 4.19
CA LYS A 73 -5.50 -19.42 4.99
C LYS A 73 -6.17 -20.55 4.22
N TYR A 74 -7.12 -20.25 3.35
CA TYR A 74 -7.72 -21.25 2.47
C TYR A 74 -6.69 -21.83 1.51
N VAL A 75 -5.94 -20.98 0.81
CA VAL A 75 -4.84 -21.42 -0.09
C VAL A 75 -3.82 -22.26 0.68
N ALA A 76 -3.41 -21.80 1.86
CA ALA A 76 -2.44 -22.52 2.72
C ALA A 76 -2.92 -23.91 3.15
N SER A 77 -4.23 -24.08 3.34
CA SER A 77 -4.83 -25.36 3.75
C SER A 77 -4.87 -26.42 2.66
N ILE A 78 -4.58 -26.05 1.41
CA ILE A 78 -4.58 -26.98 0.28
C ILE A 78 -3.23 -27.71 0.23
N GLU A 79 -3.20 -28.99 0.62
CA GLU A 79 -1.96 -29.76 0.72
C GLU A 79 -1.25 -29.91 -0.65
N ASN A 80 -2.00 -30.27 -1.68
CA ASN A 80 -1.47 -30.54 -3.04
C ASN A 80 -1.76 -29.36 -3.99
N LEU A 81 -1.37 -28.14 -3.58
CA LEU A 81 -1.68 -26.92 -4.33
C LEU A 81 -1.23 -26.98 -5.79
N ASP A 82 -0.04 -27.50 -6.06
CA ASP A 82 0.51 -27.62 -7.43
C ASP A 82 -0.36 -28.49 -8.33
N GLN A 83 -0.89 -29.62 -7.79
CA GLN A 83 -1.79 -30.49 -8.53
C GLN A 83 -3.15 -29.85 -8.78
N VAL A 84 -3.64 -29.05 -7.85
CA VAL A 84 -4.89 -28.30 -8.01
C VAL A 84 -4.71 -27.19 -9.06
N ILE A 85 -3.59 -26.47 -9.03
CA ILE A 85 -3.26 -25.43 -10.02
C ILE A 85 -3.20 -26.03 -11.44
N ALA A 86 -2.57 -27.18 -11.61
CA ALA A 86 -2.41 -27.81 -12.92
C ALA A 86 -3.74 -28.24 -13.58
N GLN A 87 -4.85 -28.30 -12.84
CA GLN A 87 -6.15 -28.72 -13.35
C GLN A 87 -6.96 -27.57 -13.99
N SER A 88 -6.51 -26.33 -13.90
CA SER A 88 -7.22 -25.16 -14.42
C SER A 88 -6.27 -24.19 -15.11
N SER A 89 -6.63 -23.73 -16.29
CA SER A 89 -5.88 -22.70 -17.02
C SER A 89 -5.83 -21.38 -16.21
N LEU A 90 -6.93 -20.99 -15.61
CA LEU A 90 -6.99 -19.80 -14.74
C LEU A 90 -6.02 -19.93 -13.55
N LEU A 91 -6.04 -21.07 -12.85
CA LEU A 91 -5.15 -21.27 -11.71
C LEU A 91 -3.68 -21.30 -12.14
N THR A 92 -3.38 -21.83 -13.35
CA THR A 92 -2.03 -21.84 -13.91
C THR A 92 -1.52 -20.42 -14.17
N GLU A 93 -2.36 -19.49 -14.63
CA GLU A 93 -2.01 -18.07 -14.76
C GLU A 93 -1.67 -17.45 -13.40
N TYR A 94 -2.34 -17.87 -12.33
CA TYR A 94 -2.13 -17.42 -10.96
C TYR A 94 -1.12 -18.25 -10.16
N ASN A 95 -0.38 -19.18 -10.81
CA ASN A 95 0.51 -20.11 -10.10
C ASN A 95 1.49 -19.40 -9.15
N TYR A 96 2.22 -18.40 -9.65
CA TYR A 96 3.17 -17.66 -8.81
C TYR A 96 2.46 -17.03 -7.61
N TYR A 97 1.37 -16.33 -7.83
CA TYR A 97 0.59 -15.67 -6.77
C TYR A 97 0.11 -16.63 -5.69
N LEU A 98 -0.46 -17.78 -6.08
CA LEU A 98 -0.96 -18.78 -5.15
C LEU A 98 0.18 -19.45 -4.36
N THR A 99 1.31 -19.67 -5.00
CA THR A 99 2.50 -20.27 -4.37
C THR A 99 3.10 -19.31 -3.33
N GLU A 100 3.21 -18.03 -3.66
CA GLU A 100 3.69 -17.00 -2.70
C GLU A 100 2.74 -16.89 -1.51
N ILE A 101 1.43 -16.84 -1.73
CA ILE A 101 0.45 -16.86 -0.62
C ILE A 101 0.68 -18.05 0.31
N LYS A 102 0.99 -19.22 -0.24
CA LYS A 102 1.22 -20.42 0.59
C LYS A 102 2.49 -20.29 1.43
N LYS A 103 3.53 -19.65 0.92
CA LYS A 103 4.74 -19.33 1.67
C LYS A 103 4.47 -18.30 2.76
N ASP A 104 3.85 -17.19 2.40
CA ASP A 104 3.53 -16.07 3.30
C ASP A 104 2.62 -16.49 4.46
N ALA A 105 1.80 -17.51 4.22
CA ALA A 105 0.89 -18.03 5.25
C ALA A 105 1.61 -18.53 6.53
N ALA A 106 2.90 -18.86 6.43
CA ALA A 106 3.72 -19.21 7.58
C ALA A 106 3.95 -18.01 8.54
N HIS A 107 3.83 -16.79 8.01
CA HIS A 107 4.04 -15.54 8.72
C HIS A 107 2.73 -14.82 9.10
N MET A 108 1.59 -15.46 8.86
CA MET A 108 0.30 -14.86 9.22
C MET A 108 0.03 -14.99 10.71
N LEU A 109 -0.48 -13.91 11.27
CA LEU A 109 -0.99 -13.87 12.65
C LEU A 109 -2.45 -14.41 12.72
N SER A 110 -3.05 -14.37 13.91
CA SER A 110 -4.47 -14.70 14.04
C SER A 110 -5.36 -13.72 13.28
N ASP A 111 -6.57 -14.16 12.90
CA ASP A 111 -7.53 -13.34 12.16
C ASP A 111 -7.81 -11.99 12.85
N ASP A 112 -8.00 -12.04 14.18
CA ASP A 112 -8.28 -10.85 14.99
C ASP A 112 -7.08 -9.89 15.04
N MET A 113 -5.85 -10.43 15.04
CA MET A 113 -4.63 -9.61 15.02
C MET A 113 -4.40 -8.96 13.65
N GLU A 114 -4.57 -9.70 12.56
CA GLU A 114 -4.44 -9.14 11.20
C GLU A 114 -5.49 -8.05 10.97
N ASP A 115 -6.73 -8.26 11.41
CA ASP A 115 -7.80 -7.27 11.31
C ASP A 115 -7.49 -6.02 12.14
N LEU A 116 -7.04 -6.21 13.39
CA LEU A 116 -6.63 -5.11 14.26
C LEU A 116 -5.48 -4.29 13.65
N ILE A 117 -4.44 -4.96 13.13
CA ILE A 117 -3.29 -4.31 12.48
C ILE A 117 -3.75 -3.47 11.30
N ALA A 118 -4.62 -4.03 10.42
CA ALA A 118 -5.12 -3.30 9.26
C ALA A 118 -5.90 -2.03 9.63
N HIS A 119 -6.71 -2.09 10.69
CA HIS A 119 -7.45 -0.93 11.17
C HIS A 119 -6.54 0.09 11.86
N MET A 120 -5.56 -0.36 12.64
CA MET A 120 -4.58 0.53 13.29
C MET A 120 -3.63 1.19 12.29
N ASP A 121 -3.33 0.54 11.18
CA ASP A 121 -2.44 1.11 10.15
C ASP A 121 -3.01 2.40 9.52
N ILE A 122 -4.32 2.55 9.50
CA ILE A 122 -4.98 3.79 9.00
C ILE A 122 -4.48 5.03 9.77
N THR A 123 -4.29 4.89 11.07
CA THR A 123 -3.80 5.96 11.98
C THR A 123 -2.35 5.77 12.39
N GLY A 124 -1.72 4.67 11.98
CA GLY A 124 -0.31 4.32 12.17
C GLY A 124 0.53 4.65 10.94
N GLY A 125 1.17 3.63 10.35
CA GLY A 125 2.07 3.78 9.21
C GLY A 125 1.46 4.55 8.04
N GLY A 126 0.21 4.24 7.68
CA GLY A 126 -0.51 4.94 6.62
C GLY A 126 -0.71 6.43 6.88
N ALA A 127 -0.97 6.83 8.15
CA ALA A 127 -1.11 8.24 8.50
C ALA A 127 0.22 9.00 8.42
N TRP A 128 1.32 8.37 8.81
CA TRP A 128 2.65 8.96 8.70
C TRP A 128 3.07 9.15 7.23
N GLY A 129 2.71 8.21 6.35
CA GLY A 129 2.88 8.37 4.90
C GLY A 129 2.11 9.58 4.36
N LYS A 130 0.84 9.73 4.74
CA LYS A 130 0.01 10.88 4.36
C LYS A 130 0.56 12.21 4.88
N LEU A 131 1.19 12.21 6.07
CA LEU A 131 1.87 13.40 6.58
C LEU A 131 3.05 13.80 5.68
N PHE A 132 3.83 12.83 5.20
CA PHE A 132 4.89 13.09 4.23
C PHE A 132 4.35 13.74 2.95
N ASP A 133 3.28 13.19 2.37
CA ASP A 133 2.64 13.72 1.17
C ASP A 133 2.14 15.14 1.38
N TYR A 134 1.50 15.39 2.52
CA TYR A 134 1.01 16.72 2.89
C TYR A 134 2.16 17.73 3.01
N LEU A 135 3.19 17.41 3.79
CA LEU A 135 4.33 18.30 4.01
C LEU A 135 5.06 18.62 2.71
N THR A 136 5.32 17.62 1.87
CA THR A 136 6.01 17.82 0.58
C THR A 136 5.16 18.60 -0.42
N SER A 137 3.86 18.37 -0.47
CA SER A 137 2.97 19.08 -1.39
C SER A 137 2.73 20.55 -1.01
N THR A 138 2.81 20.86 0.29
CA THR A 138 2.60 22.22 0.81
C THR A 138 3.90 23.00 1.02
N LEU A 139 5.06 22.35 0.90
CA LEU A 139 6.38 22.96 1.09
C LEU A 139 6.58 24.15 0.15
N LYS A 140 6.95 25.28 0.74
CA LYS A 140 7.30 26.49 0.03
C LYS A 140 8.80 26.60 -0.14
N VAL A 141 9.21 26.80 -1.39
CA VAL A 141 10.60 26.91 -1.81
C VAL A 141 10.89 28.36 -2.21
N ASP A 142 11.92 28.95 -1.64
CA ASP A 142 12.41 30.27 -2.00
C ASP A 142 13.35 30.12 -3.23
N TYR A 143 12.92 30.58 -4.39
CA TYR A 143 13.66 30.49 -5.64
C TYR A 143 13.78 31.88 -6.28
N GLU A 144 15.01 32.41 -6.40
CA GLU A 144 15.32 33.71 -7.00
C GLU A 144 14.48 34.90 -6.47
N GLY A 145 14.10 34.83 -5.20
CA GLY A 145 13.29 35.88 -4.53
C GLY A 145 11.78 35.68 -4.64
N GLU A 146 11.35 34.61 -5.30
CA GLU A 146 9.94 34.20 -5.36
C GLU A 146 9.69 32.95 -4.48
N VAL A 147 8.47 32.83 -3.94
CA VAL A 147 8.04 31.67 -3.17
C VAL A 147 7.19 30.77 -4.07
N ILE A 148 7.76 29.63 -4.46
CA ILE A 148 7.09 28.65 -5.33
C ILE A 148 6.85 27.32 -4.60
N THR A 149 6.13 26.40 -5.22
CA THR A 149 5.91 25.06 -4.63
C THR A 149 7.06 24.10 -4.96
N LEU A 150 7.24 23.06 -4.14
CA LEU A 150 8.24 22.04 -4.39
C LEU A 150 8.09 21.37 -5.79
N PRO A 151 6.90 20.99 -6.26
CA PRO A 151 6.74 20.51 -7.64
C PRO A 151 7.17 21.51 -8.70
N ALA A 152 6.94 22.80 -8.48
CA ALA A 152 7.34 23.84 -9.43
C ALA A 152 8.86 23.95 -9.56
N VAL A 153 9.60 23.97 -8.44
CA VAL A 153 11.06 24.00 -8.49
C VAL A 153 11.64 22.72 -9.09
N ARG A 154 11.05 21.56 -8.82
CA ARG A 154 11.47 20.27 -9.41
C ARG A 154 11.31 20.26 -10.93
N ASN A 155 10.27 20.87 -11.47
CA ASN A 155 10.09 20.99 -12.93
C ASN A 155 11.22 21.77 -13.59
N LEU A 156 11.89 22.67 -12.88
CA LEU A 156 13.06 23.40 -13.40
C LEU A 156 14.28 22.50 -13.61
N ALA A 157 14.32 21.30 -13.02
CA ALA A 157 15.38 20.32 -13.28
C ALA A 157 15.44 19.85 -14.75
N THR A 158 14.38 20.06 -15.53
CA THR A 158 14.32 19.76 -16.97
C THR A 158 14.66 20.94 -17.87
N SER A 159 15.02 22.11 -17.31
CA SER A 159 15.42 23.30 -18.08
C SER A 159 16.64 23.00 -18.96
N GLU A 160 16.69 23.57 -20.16
CA GLU A 160 17.86 23.53 -21.03
C GLU A 160 19.04 24.28 -20.43
N ASP A 161 18.76 25.34 -19.65
CA ASP A 161 19.78 26.14 -18.97
C ASP A 161 20.34 25.42 -17.73
N LYS A 162 21.65 25.19 -17.74
CA LYS A 162 22.39 24.55 -16.65
C LYS A 162 22.32 25.35 -15.34
N GLU A 163 22.37 26.69 -15.42
CA GLU A 163 22.34 27.53 -14.23
C GLU A 163 20.98 27.53 -13.56
N VAL A 164 19.91 27.47 -14.37
CA VAL A 164 18.54 27.29 -13.85
C VAL A 164 18.42 25.95 -13.11
N ARG A 165 18.90 24.86 -13.71
CA ARG A 165 18.86 23.53 -13.05
C ARG A 165 19.62 23.52 -11.73
N LYS A 166 20.81 24.15 -11.71
CA LYS A 166 21.66 24.21 -10.51
C LYS A 166 20.99 24.99 -9.38
N LYS A 167 20.48 26.19 -9.68
CA LYS A 167 19.77 27.03 -8.70
C LYS A 167 18.52 26.34 -8.17
N ALA A 168 17.76 25.68 -9.05
CA ALA A 168 16.59 24.93 -8.66
C ALA A 168 16.94 23.79 -7.69
N TYR A 169 17.98 23.03 -7.95
CA TYR A 169 18.48 21.97 -7.08
C TYR A 169 18.92 22.51 -5.71
N GLU A 170 19.70 23.61 -5.69
CA GLU A 170 20.14 24.23 -4.44
C GLU A 170 18.96 24.75 -3.60
N ALA A 171 17.98 25.38 -4.25
CA ALA A 171 16.76 25.85 -3.59
C ALA A 171 15.88 24.69 -3.06
N GLU A 172 15.75 23.63 -3.85
CA GLU A 172 15.06 22.40 -3.41
C GLU A 172 15.70 21.84 -2.15
N LEU A 173 17.02 21.60 -2.14
CA LEU A 173 17.72 21.05 -0.98
C LEU A 173 17.58 21.94 0.26
N ALA A 174 17.75 23.25 0.13
CA ALA A 174 17.59 24.19 1.23
C ALA A 174 16.17 24.21 1.81
N SER A 175 15.17 23.87 1.00
CA SER A 175 13.78 23.84 1.46
C SER A 175 13.49 22.69 2.42
N TYR A 176 14.21 21.59 2.34
CA TYR A 176 13.95 20.39 3.15
C TYR A 176 14.21 20.59 4.64
N ASP A 177 15.09 21.52 5.02
CA ASP A 177 15.32 21.86 6.41
C ASP A 177 14.02 22.31 7.13
N LYS A 178 13.07 22.90 6.38
CA LYS A 178 11.77 23.33 6.92
C LYS A 178 10.88 22.19 7.41
N ILE A 179 11.08 20.98 6.91
CA ILE A 179 10.24 19.80 7.23
C ILE A 179 11.04 18.62 7.77
N ALA A 180 12.37 18.76 7.90
CA ALA A 180 13.29 17.66 8.24
C ALA A 180 12.89 16.96 9.55
N ASP A 181 12.64 17.71 10.63
CA ASP A 181 12.27 17.14 11.93
C ASP A 181 10.95 16.38 11.86
N SER A 182 9.94 16.95 11.19
CA SER A 182 8.64 16.30 11.03
C SER A 182 8.73 15.01 10.23
N ILE A 183 9.54 15.01 9.17
CA ILE A 183 9.77 13.81 8.33
C ILE A 183 10.58 12.76 9.10
N ALA A 184 11.61 13.17 9.86
CA ALA A 184 12.38 12.25 10.69
C ALA A 184 11.49 11.57 11.75
N PHE A 185 10.57 12.33 12.36
CA PHE A 185 9.60 11.80 13.31
C PHE A 185 8.65 10.78 12.64
N ALA A 186 8.11 11.09 11.47
CA ALA A 186 7.25 10.19 10.70
C ALA A 186 7.98 8.90 10.33
N LEU A 187 9.20 9.01 9.79
CA LEU A 187 10.03 7.87 9.38
C LEU A 187 10.36 6.95 10.57
N ASN A 188 10.70 7.52 11.72
CA ASN A 188 11.00 6.73 12.93
C ASN A 188 9.79 5.93 13.40
N ASN A 189 8.57 6.51 13.34
CA ASN A 189 7.35 5.81 13.71
C ASN A 189 7.01 4.69 12.71
N ILE A 190 7.16 4.92 11.40
CA ILE A 190 6.99 3.88 10.38
C ILE A 190 7.98 2.73 10.63
N LYS A 191 9.27 3.04 10.81
CA LYS A 191 10.29 2.01 11.09
C LYS A 191 10.03 1.25 12.37
N GLY A 192 9.57 1.93 13.42
CA GLY A 192 9.17 1.28 14.68
C GLY A 192 8.05 0.27 14.47
N GLN A 193 7.00 0.64 13.73
CA GLN A 193 5.90 -0.24 13.39
C GLN A 193 6.38 -1.45 12.56
N VAL A 194 7.16 -1.21 11.51
CA VAL A 194 7.69 -2.27 10.63
C VAL A 194 8.58 -3.24 11.39
N SER A 195 9.45 -2.75 12.28
CA SER A 195 10.31 -3.60 13.12
C SER A 195 9.49 -4.48 14.05
N MET A 196 8.48 -3.91 14.70
CA MET A 196 7.59 -4.69 15.57
C MET A 196 6.80 -5.74 14.80
N LEU A 197 6.27 -5.39 13.62
CA LEU A 197 5.51 -6.33 12.79
C LEU A 197 6.38 -7.47 12.26
N SER A 198 7.62 -7.18 11.81
CA SER A 198 8.53 -8.22 11.34
C SER A 198 8.85 -9.24 12.45
N GLU A 199 9.09 -8.76 13.68
CA GLU A 199 9.30 -9.63 14.84
C GLU A 199 8.06 -10.48 15.16
N LYS A 200 6.87 -9.84 15.21
CA LYS A 200 5.62 -10.53 15.52
C LYS A 200 5.21 -11.57 14.48
N LYS A 201 5.52 -11.30 13.23
CA LYS A 201 5.27 -12.22 12.10
C LYS A 201 6.37 -13.27 11.93
N GLY A 202 7.42 -13.24 12.74
CA GLY A 202 8.48 -14.26 12.75
C GLY A 202 9.48 -14.13 11.60
N TYR A 203 9.63 -12.95 11.02
CA TYR A 203 10.69 -12.67 10.06
C TYR A 203 12.02 -12.40 10.77
N GLU A 204 13.13 -12.76 10.14
CA GLU A 204 14.48 -12.52 10.67
C GLU A 204 14.78 -11.01 10.81
N SER A 205 14.24 -10.20 9.93
CA SER A 205 14.44 -8.75 9.92
C SER A 205 13.33 -8.03 9.13
N PRO A 206 13.17 -6.70 9.31
CA PRO A 206 12.32 -5.90 8.43
C PRO A 206 12.67 -6.04 6.95
N LEU A 207 13.94 -6.22 6.62
CA LEU A 207 14.39 -6.43 5.24
C LEU A 207 13.93 -7.79 4.72
N ALA A 208 14.05 -8.87 5.52
CA ALA A 208 13.53 -10.18 5.15
C ALA A 208 12.03 -10.12 4.86
N MET A 209 11.24 -9.47 5.72
CA MET A 209 9.80 -9.26 5.51
C MET A 209 9.47 -8.54 4.19
N THR A 210 10.40 -7.77 3.64
CA THR A 210 10.20 -7.02 2.37
C THR A 210 10.63 -7.84 1.15
N LEU A 211 11.59 -8.77 1.32
CA LEU A 211 12.23 -9.52 0.22
C LEU A 211 11.63 -10.90 0.01
N GLU A 212 11.02 -11.48 1.02
CA GLU A 212 10.33 -12.76 0.96
C GLU A 212 8.91 -12.61 0.43
#